data_c184fe15e5d23d3b4a8a0a713951ca28
#
_entry.id   c184fe15e5d23d3b4a8a0a713951ca28
#
_cell.length_a   1.000
_cell.length_b   1.000
_cell.length_c   1.000
_cell.angle_alpha   90.00
_cell.angle_beta   90.00
_cell.angle_gamma   90.00
#
_symmetry.space_group_name_H-M   'P 1'
#
loop_
_entity.id
_entity.type
_entity.pdbx_description
1 polymer ?
#
loop_
_entity_poly.entity_id
_entity_poly.type
_entity_poly.pdbx_seq_one_letter_code
_entity_poly.pdbx_strand_id
1 'polypeptide(L)'
;MHIPFLSSLFRTRDKPQNYYIGTDFRYLFGPSASGKTVNEFTAMQTTAVYACVRILAETLAALPLQLYRYTPGGKERVYDHPLYHLLHDEPNPEMTSFIFRETLMSHLLIWGNAYAQIIRDRLGRVQGLYPLRPDKMTVCRDDRGKIFYLYTKTGDENPNIKPYGQVALQKEEVLHIPGLGFDGLVGYSPIAMARNAVGMTMACEEYGASFFANGASPSGVLEHPGVLKDPAKVRDSWNAVYRGTGNAHKVAVLEEGMKYQQIGIPPEEAQFLETRKFQLDEIARLYRIPPHMIGDLEKSSFNNIEQQSMEFVKYTLDPWVIRWELAMQKALFLPEEKKQYFLKFSVNGLMRGDYESRMTGYSIGRQNGWLSANDIREMEDMNPVSDEEGGNLYLVNGSMTKLKDAGAFAQKGDTNET
;
A
#
# COMPACT_ATOMS: atom_id res chain seq x y z
N MET A 1 -47.16 7.82 -41.59
CA MET A 1 -45.90 7.20 -42.01
C MET A 1 -44.89 7.41 -40.87
N HIS A 2 -44.76 6.48 -39.93
CA HIS A 2 -43.78 6.52 -38.82
C HIS A 2 -42.45 6.08 -39.38
N ILE A 3 -41.47 6.95 -39.41
CA ILE A 3 -40.07 6.61 -39.78
C ILE A 3 -39.37 6.13 -38.53
N PRO A 4 -39.14 4.82 -38.32
CA PRO A 4 -38.55 4.31 -37.09
C PRO A 4 -37.04 4.62 -36.93
N PHE A 5 -36.43 5.26 -37.91
CA PHE A 5 -35.00 5.54 -37.95
C PHE A 5 -34.57 6.81 -37.23
N LEU A 6 -35.51 7.74 -36.95
CA LEU A 6 -35.19 9.03 -36.32
C LEU A 6 -35.25 8.97 -34.78
N SER A 7 -35.92 7.99 -34.21
CA SER A 7 -36.01 7.88 -32.74
C SER A 7 -34.69 7.39 -32.08
N SER A 8 -33.79 6.76 -32.87
CA SER A 8 -32.50 6.35 -32.36
C SER A 8 -31.42 7.46 -32.32
N LEU A 9 -31.66 8.54 -33.10
CA LEU A 9 -30.77 9.72 -33.13
C LEU A 9 -31.02 10.73 -31.99
N PHE A 10 -32.13 10.61 -31.30
CA PHE A 10 -32.50 11.45 -30.15
C PHE A 10 -32.52 10.69 -28.81
N ARG A 11 -31.89 9.50 -28.75
CA ARG A 11 -31.59 8.92 -27.44
C ARG A 11 -30.62 9.85 -26.75
N THR A 12 -31.15 10.62 -25.80
CA THR A 12 -30.32 11.33 -24.83
C THR A 12 -29.29 10.37 -24.25
N ARG A 13 -28.02 10.67 -24.48
CA ARG A 13 -26.89 9.89 -23.95
C ARG A 13 -26.69 10.23 -22.47
N ASP A 14 -27.75 10.15 -21.68
CA ASP A 14 -27.76 10.56 -20.29
C ASP A 14 -27.19 9.51 -19.34
N LYS A 15 -26.84 8.34 -19.87
CA LYS A 15 -26.28 7.24 -19.09
C LYS A 15 -24.78 7.14 -19.28
N PRO A 16 -23.99 7.06 -18.19
CA PRO A 16 -22.57 6.81 -18.28
C PRO A 16 -22.30 5.50 -19.05
N GLN A 17 -21.32 5.53 -19.96
CA GLN A 17 -20.91 4.38 -20.75
C GLN A 17 -19.63 3.71 -20.18
N ASN A 18 -18.95 4.36 -19.24
CA ASN A 18 -17.82 3.77 -18.54
C ASN A 18 -18.34 2.74 -17.53
N TYR A 19 -18.33 1.50 -17.89
CA TYR A 19 -18.57 0.43 -16.94
C TYR A 19 -17.62 -0.73 -17.21
N TYR A 20 -17.26 -1.38 -16.15
CA TYR A 20 -16.42 -2.53 -16.15
C TYR A 20 -17.30 -3.79 -16.11
N ILE A 21 -17.10 -4.67 -17.05
CA ILE A 21 -17.61 -6.03 -16.97
C ILE A 21 -16.43 -6.89 -16.47
N GLY A 22 -16.47 -7.31 -15.22
CA GLY A 22 -15.38 -8.03 -14.54
C GLY A 22 -14.92 -9.34 -15.21
N THR A 23 -15.45 -9.66 -16.36
CA THR A 23 -15.10 -10.84 -17.18
C THR A 23 -13.92 -10.59 -18.11
N ASP A 24 -13.61 -9.34 -18.48
CA ASP A 24 -12.62 -9.03 -19.51
C ASP A 24 -11.16 -9.15 -19.04
N PHE A 25 -10.93 -9.31 -17.72
CA PHE A 25 -9.59 -9.51 -17.16
C PHE A 25 -9.24 -10.96 -16.85
N ARG A 26 -10.03 -11.93 -17.30
CA ARG A 26 -9.70 -13.36 -17.13
C ARG A 26 -8.34 -13.72 -17.72
N TYR A 27 -7.86 -12.98 -18.72
CA TYR A 27 -6.52 -13.17 -19.28
C TYR A 27 -5.39 -12.79 -18.31
N LEU A 28 -5.69 -11.98 -17.28
CA LEU A 28 -4.74 -11.68 -16.20
C LEU A 28 -4.63 -12.80 -15.16
N PHE A 29 -5.57 -13.76 -15.17
CA PHE A 29 -5.57 -14.90 -14.27
C PHE A 29 -5.08 -16.14 -15.03
N GLY A 30 -4.19 -16.89 -14.43
CA GLY A 30 -3.61 -18.09 -15.00
C GLY A 30 -2.20 -18.35 -14.48
N PRO A 31 -1.51 -19.40 -14.96
CA PRO A 31 -0.12 -19.65 -14.60
C PRO A 31 0.77 -18.52 -15.12
N SER A 32 1.80 -18.19 -14.35
CA SER A 32 2.86 -17.29 -14.79
C SER A 32 3.73 -17.94 -15.86
N ALA A 33 4.57 -17.17 -16.55
CA ALA A 33 5.55 -17.69 -17.49
C ALA A 33 6.53 -18.70 -16.85
N SER A 34 6.73 -18.63 -15.54
CA SER A 34 7.52 -19.60 -14.76
C SER A 34 6.74 -20.88 -14.38
N GLY A 35 5.49 -21.05 -14.84
CA GLY A 35 4.64 -22.19 -14.52
C GLY A 35 4.00 -22.15 -13.12
N LYS A 36 4.23 -21.07 -12.33
CA LYS A 36 3.65 -20.92 -10.99
C LYS A 36 2.25 -20.34 -11.05
N THR A 37 1.36 -20.86 -10.21
CA THR A 37 0.02 -20.28 -10.01
C THR A 37 0.14 -19.07 -9.09
N VAL A 38 -0.02 -17.90 -9.66
CA VAL A 38 0.02 -16.62 -8.94
C VAL A 38 -1.39 -16.11 -8.74
N ASN A 39 -1.77 -15.98 -7.50
CA ASN A 39 -2.98 -15.30 -7.04
C ASN A 39 -2.64 -14.46 -5.80
N GLU A 40 -3.60 -13.76 -5.28
CA GLU A 40 -3.45 -12.86 -4.16
C GLU A 40 -2.96 -13.58 -2.89
N PHE A 41 -3.38 -14.82 -2.68
CA PHE A 41 -2.98 -15.63 -1.51
C PHE A 41 -1.56 -16.18 -1.67
N THR A 42 -1.25 -16.76 -2.84
CA THR A 42 0.09 -17.32 -3.08
C THR A 42 1.16 -16.24 -3.16
N ALA A 43 0.83 -15.06 -3.70
CA ALA A 43 1.74 -13.91 -3.74
C ALA A 43 2.12 -13.43 -2.35
N MET A 44 1.19 -13.40 -1.40
CA MET A 44 1.44 -13.01 0.00
C MET A 44 2.32 -14.00 0.77
N GLN A 45 2.57 -15.19 0.24
CA GLN A 45 3.53 -16.14 0.81
C GLN A 45 4.97 -15.79 0.45
N THR A 46 5.21 -14.96 -0.56
CA THR A 46 6.55 -14.47 -0.88
C THR A 46 6.94 -13.34 0.09
N THR A 47 8.13 -13.43 0.67
CA THR A 47 8.62 -12.47 1.67
C THR A 47 8.66 -11.04 1.14
N ALA A 48 9.04 -10.85 -0.12
CA ALA A 48 9.13 -9.52 -0.74
C ALA A 48 7.75 -8.85 -0.88
N VAL A 49 6.73 -9.57 -1.38
CA VAL A 49 5.36 -9.05 -1.50
C VAL A 49 4.79 -8.73 -0.14
N TYR A 50 4.92 -9.67 0.82
CA TYR A 50 4.44 -9.46 2.19
C TYR A 50 5.06 -8.22 2.84
N ALA A 51 6.40 -8.07 2.74
CA ALA A 51 7.10 -6.91 3.29
C ALA A 51 6.62 -5.59 2.67
N CYS A 52 6.46 -5.53 1.35
CA CYS A 52 5.98 -4.34 0.66
C CYS A 52 4.54 -3.97 1.05
N VAL A 53 3.64 -4.95 1.07
CA VAL A 53 2.24 -4.74 1.49
C VAL A 53 2.18 -4.25 2.92
N ARG A 54 2.93 -4.90 3.83
CA ARG A 54 3.00 -4.56 5.24
C ARG A 54 3.50 -3.13 5.46
N ILE A 55 4.62 -2.75 4.85
CA ILE A 55 5.20 -1.40 5.00
C ILE A 55 4.18 -0.32 4.62
N LEU A 56 3.53 -0.45 3.45
CA LEU A 56 2.56 0.54 3.00
C LEU A 56 1.29 0.56 3.83
N ALA A 57 0.78 -0.61 4.22
CA ALA A 57 -0.44 -0.73 5.00
C ALA A 57 -0.27 -0.16 6.41
N GLU A 58 0.80 -0.55 7.11
CA GLU A 58 1.12 -0.04 8.45
C GLU A 58 1.44 1.46 8.43
N THR A 59 2.21 1.92 7.43
CA THR A 59 2.56 3.34 7.32
C THR A 59 1.33 4.21 7.13
N LEU A 60 0.42 3.85 6.22
CA LEU A 60 -0.82 4.61 6.02
C LEU A 60 -1.73 4.52 7.24
N ALA A 61 -1.85 3.34 7.86
CA ALA A 61 -2.68 3.13 9.04
C ALA A 61 -2.21 3.95 10.24
N ALA A 62 -0.91 4.16 10.39
CA ALA A 62 -0.31 4.95 11.46
C ALA A 62 -0.47 6.48 11.29
N LEU A 63 -0.83 6.96 10.09
CA LEU A 63 -1.03 8.39 9.87
C LEU A 63 -2.23 8.91 10.66
N PRO A 64 -2.08 10.03 11.41
CA PRO A 64 -3.22 10.69 12.04
C PRO A 64 -4.20 11.20 10.98
N LEU A 65 -5.44 10.73 11.03
CA LEU A 65 -6.53 11.22 10.19
C LEU A 65 -7.33 12.26 10.98
N GLN A 66 -7.38 13.48 10.45
CA GLN A 66 -8.02 14.62 11.11
C GLN A 66 -9.24 15.09 10.31
N LEU A 67 -10.25 15.52 11.03
CA LEU A 67 -11.43 16.19 10.48
C LEU A 67 -11.29 17.70 10.65
N TYR A 68 -11.51 18.44 9.56
CA TYR A 68 -11.42 19.89 9.52
C TYR A 68 -12.73 20.51 9.05
N ARG A 69 -13.00 21.71 9.55
CA ARG A 69 -14.07 22.59 9.06
C ARG A 69 -13.47 23.82 8.38
N TYR A 70 -14.03 24.23 7.25
CA TYR A 70 -13.67 25.49 6.60
C TYR A 70 -14.23 26.67 7.42
N THR A 71 -13.39 27.65 7.67
CA THR A 71 -13.74 28.90 8.34
C THR A 71 -13.34 30.10 7.48
N PRO A 72 -13.88 31.30 7.69
CA PRO A 72 -13.46 32.49 6.95
C PRO A 72 -11.96 32.82 7.11
N GLY A 73 -11.36 32.39 8.22
CA GLY A 73 -9.93 32.59 8.52
C GLY A 73 -9.02 31.42 8.08
N GLY A 74 -9.60 30.36 7.47
CA GLY A 74 -8.83 29.19 7.07
C GLY A 74 -9.53 27.87 7.40
N LYS A 75 -8.92 27.03 8.23
CA LYS A 75 -9.46 25.74 8.66
C LYS A 75 -9.27 25.55 10.16
N GLU A 76 -10.18 24.84 10.78
CA GLU A 76 -10.06 24.43 12.18
C GLU A 76 -10.30 22.93 12.34
N ARG A 77 -9.68 22.29 13.33
CA ARG A 77 -9.92 20.89 13.67
C ARG A 77 -11.27 20.73 14.38
N VAL A 78 -11.95 19.64 14.10
CA VAL A 78 -13.28 19.32 14.63
C VAL A 78 -13.22 17.99 15.35
N TYR A 79 -13.52 18.01 16.66
CA TYR A 79 -13.51 16.84 17.53
C TYR A 79 -14.92 16.38 17.91
N ASP A 80 -15.91 17.24 17.81
CA ASP A 80 -17.30 17.04 18.22
C ASP A 80 -18.19 16.42 17.12
N HIS A 81 -17.63 16.18 15.94
CA HIS A 81 -18.38 15.57 14.83
C HIS A 81 -18.45 14.04 14.99
N PRO A 82 -19.59 13.38 14.75
CA PRO A 82 -19.73 11.91 14.91
C PRO A 82 -18.71 11.09 14.11
N LEU A 83 -18.32 11.55 12.91
CA LEU A 83 -17.31 10.89 12.10
C LEU A 83 -15.90 10.94 12.71
N TYR A 84 -15.63 11.87 13.63
CA TYR A 84 -14.30 11.96 14.25
C TYR A 84 -13.98 10.66 14.99
N HIS A 85 -14.82 10.24 15.92
CA HIS A 85 -14.63 9.00 16.68
C HIS A 85 -14.55 7.76 15.78
N LEU A 86 -15.43 7.66 14.78
CA LEU A 86 -15.44 6.53 13.85
C LEU A 86 -14.13 6.41 13.05
N LEU A 87 -13.55 7.53 12.64
CA LEU A 87 -12.35 7.51 11.81
C LEU A 87 -11.06 7.55 12.61
N HIS A 88 -11.10 8.13 13.81
CA HIS A 88 -9.93 8.28 14.69
C HIS A 88 -9.77 7.10 15.64
N ASP A 89 -10.84 6.65 16.30
CA ASP A 89 -10.80 5.66 17.35
C ASP A 89 -11.28 4.28 16.88
N GLU A 90 -12.60 4.12 16.70
CA GLU A 90 -13.27 2.85 16.47
C GLU A 90 -14.28 2.95 15.33
N PRO A 91 -13.95 2.48 14.11
CA PRO A 91 -14.88 2.46 12.99
C PRO A 91 -16.06 1.50 13.20
N ASN A 92 -15.92 0.51 14.06
CA ASN A 92 -16.93 -0.45 14.51
C ASN A 92 -16.46 -1.12 15.82
N PRO A 93 -17.34 -1.84 16.53
CA PRO A 93 -16.99 -2.48 17.81
C PRO A 93 -15.97 -3.64 17.73
N GLU A 94 -15.60 -4.07 16.54
CA GLU A 94 -14.74 -5.23 16.33
C GLU A 94 -13.26 -4.85 16.11
N MET A 95 -12.96 -3.60 15.74
CA MET A 95 -11.61 -3.21 15.37
C MET A 95 -11.32 -1.73 15.61
N THR A 96 -10.06 -1.43 15.88
CA THR A 96 -9.57 -0.05 15.96
C THR A 96 -9.45 0.59 14.58
N SER A 97 -9.36 1.91 14.55
CA SER A 97 -9.15 2.67 13.30
C SER A 97 -7.86 2.29 12.58
N PHE A 98 -6.80 1.91 13.33
CA PHE A 98 -5.56 1.42 12.77
C PHE A 98 -5.79 0.13 11.98
N ILE A 99 -6.37 -0.90 12.61
CA ILE A 99 -6.65 -2.21 11.98
C ILE A 99 -7.56 -2.05 10.76
N PHE A 100 -8.57 -1.19 10.85
CA PHE A 100 -9.47 -0.90 9.74
C PHE A 100 -8.71 -0.34 8.53
N ARG A 101 -7.87 0.67 8.74
CA ARG A 101 -7.09 1.30 7.67
C ARG A 101 -6.04 0.33 7.10
N GLU A 102 -5.35 -0.41 7.96
CA GLU A 102 -4.39 -1.43 7.57
C GLU A 102 -5.05 -2.50 6.68
N THR A 103 -6.22 -3.02 7.09
CA THR A 103 -6.98 -4.01 6.33
C THR A 103 -7.37 -3.48 4.95
N LEU A 104 -7.97 -2.29 4.88
CA LEU A 104 -8.39 -1.71 3.61
C LEU A 104 -7.20 -1.37 2.71
N MET A 105 -6.08 -0.91 3.28
CA MET A 105 -4.87 -0.66 2.50
C MET A 105 -4.26 -1.95 1.96
N SER A 106 -4.25 -3.01 2.75
CA SER A 106 -3.85 -4.34 2.29
C SER A 106 -4.74 -4.82 1.13
N HIS A 107 -6.05 -4.61 1.22
CA HIS A 107 -6.98 -4.90 0.11
C HIS A 107 -6.61 -4.14 -1.16
N LEU A 108 -6.30 -2.85 -1.06
CA LEU A 108 -5.86 -2.02 -2.19
C LEU A 108 -4.60 -2.56 -2.85
N LEU A 109 -3.61 -2.92 -2.03
CA LEU A 109 -2.29 -3.37 -2.51
C LEU A 109 -2.32 -4.77 -3.12
N ILE A 110 -3.29 -5.59 -2.72
CA ILE A 110 -3.41 -6.98 -3.18
C ILE A 110 -4.42 -7.08 -4.33
N TRP A 111 -5.65 -6.57 -4.15
CA TRP A 111 -6.74 -6.67 -5.12
C TRP A 111 -6.98 -5.41 -5.96
N GLY A 112 -6.29 -4.32 -5.65
CA GLY A 112 -6.45 -3.05 -6.35
C GLY A 112 -7.71 -2.27 -5.97
N ASN A 113 -8.51 -2.75 -5.05
CA ASN A 113 -9.72 -2.11 -4.56
C ASN A 113 -9.89 -2.36 -3.06
N ALA A 114 -10.43 -1.39 -2.35
CA ALA A 114 -10.87 -1.59 -0.98
C ALA A 114 -12.35 -1.20 -0.84
N TYR A 115 -13.08 -1.99 -0.09
CA TYR A 115 -14.50 -1.79 0.15
C TYR A 115 -14.79 -1.87 1.65
N ALA A 116 -15.66 -0.98 2.13
CA ALA A 116 -16.26 -1.12 3.44
C ALA A 116 -17.75 -0.81 3.37
N GLN A 117 -18.57 -1.61 4.07
CA GLN A 117 -19.98 -1.33 4.25
C GLN A 117 -20.14 -0.15 5.18
N ILE A 118 -21.00 0.79 4.81
CA ILE A 118 -21.36 1.95 5.61
C ILE A 118 -22.71 1.68 6.26
N ILE A 119 -22.74 1.58 7.57
CA ILE A 119 -23.98 1.51 8.34
C ILE A 119 -24.41 2.93 8.70
N ARG A 120 -25.66 3.29 8.41
CA ARG A 120 -26.21 4.61 8.68
C ARG A 120 -27.45 4.53 9.58
N ASP A 121 -27.65 5.58 10.37
CA ASP A 121 -28.88 5.76 11.13
C ASP A 121 -30.02 6.30 10.21
N ARG A 122 -31.21 6.50 10.82
CA ARG A 122 -32.39 7.03 10.11
C ARG A 122 -32.22 8.47 9.60
N LEU A 123 -31.23 9.19 10.12
CA LEU A 123 -30.89 10.54 9.71
C LEU A 123 -29.78 10.57 8.63
N GLY A 124 -29.31 9.39 8.21
CA GLY A 124 -28.25 9.22 7.24
C GLY A 124 -26.83 9.37 7.81
N ARG A 125 -26.66 9.54 9.11
CA ARG A 125 -25.35 9.66 9.75
C ARG A 125 -24.68 8.31 9.85
N VAL A 126 -23.37 8.25 9.59
CA VAL A 126 -22.58 7.02 9.68
C VAL A 126 -22.49 6.56 11.13
N GLN A 127 -22.82 5.29 11.38
CA GLN A 127 -22.73 4.63 12.67
C GLN A 127 -21.65 3.55 12.73
N GLY A 128 -21.18 3.07 11.59
CA GLY A 128 -20.12 2.07 11.55
C GLY A 128 -19.62 1.80 10.14
N LEU A 129 -18.38 1.32 10.06
CA LEU A 129 -17.69 0.94 8.82
C LEU A 129 -17.13 -0.46 8.98
N TYR A 130 -17.51 -1.37 8.09
CA TYR A 130 -17.12 -2.78 8.12
C TYR A 130 -16.39 -3.16 6.83
N PRO A 131 -15.14 -3.62 6.86
CA PRO A 131 -14.41 -4.05 5.69
C PRO A 131 -15.13 -5.17 4.94
N LEU A 132 -15.18 -5.08 3.61
CA LEU A 132 -15.71 -6.11 2.74
C LEU A 132 -14.59 -6.65 1.86
N ARG A 133 -14.53 -7.97 1.70
CA ARG A 133 -13.49 -8.63 0.91
C ARG A 133 -13.64 -8.31 -0.57
N PRO A 134 -12.58 -7.81 -1.25
CA PRO A 134 -12.66 -7.41 -2.66
C PRO A 134 -12.89 -8.57 -3.63
N ASP A 135 -12.39 -9.76 -3.32
CA ASP A 135 -12.58 -10.97 -4.14
C ASP A 135 -14.05 -11.44 -4.22
N LYS A 136 -14.90 -10.93 -3.33
CA LYS A 136 -16.33 -11.24 -3.26
C LYS A 136 -17.22 -10.08 -3.73
N MET A 137 -16.60 -8.98 -4.16
CA MET A 137 -17.29 -7.76 -4.57
C MET A 137 -17.30 -7.60 -6.09
N THR A 138 -18.47 -7.33 -6.65
CA THR A 138 -18.63 -6.99 -8.07
C THR A 138 -19.28 -5.62 -8.19
N VAL A 139 -18.68 -4.72 -8.96
CA VAL A 139 -19.25 -3.39 -9.26
C VAL A 139 -20.14 -3.53 -10.48
N CYS A 140 -21.39 -3.09 -10.37
CA CYS A 140 -22.39 -3.20 -11.42
C CYS A 140 -23.05 -1.85 -11.70
N ARG A 141 -23.76 -1.76 -12.84
CA ARG A 141 -24.69 -0.67 -13.13
C ARG A 141 -26.10 -1.22 -13.38
N ASP A 142 -27.08 -0.50 -12.88
CA ASP A 142 -28.48 -0.77 -13.21
C ASP A 142 -28.87 -0.25 -14.60
N ASP A 143 -30.09 -0.53 -15.04
CA ASP A 143 -30.64 -0.07 -16.32
C ASP A 143 -30.70 1.46 -16.46
N ARG A 144 -30.63 2.18 -15.33
CA ARG A 144 -30.60 3.62 -15.28
C ARG A 144 -29.18 4.21 -15.27
N GLY A 145 -28.15 3.34 -15.29
CA GLY A 145 -26.74 3.71 -15.27
C GLY A 145 -26.20 4.01 -13.86
N LYS A 146 -26.97 3.76 -12.78
CA LYS A 146 -26.49 3.92 -11.41
C LYS A 146 -25.60 2.76 -11.01
N ILE A 147 -24.52 3.06 -10.29
CA ILE A 147 -23.62 2.05 -9.73
C ILE A 147 -24.29 1.42 -8.50
N PHE A 148 -24.18 0.10 -8.40
CA PHE A 148 -24.45 -0.69 -7.21
C PHE A 148 -23.40 -1.80 -7.09
N TYR A 149 -23.35 -2.43 -5.95
CA TYR A 149 -22.36 -3.46 -5.62
C TYR A 149 -23.06 -4.78 -5.32
N LEU A 150 -22.56 -5.86 -5.87
CA LEU A 150 -23.00 -7.21 -5.52
C LEU A 150 -21.93 -7.85 -4.63
N TYR A 151 -22.27 -8.14 -3.40
CA TYR A 151 -21.42 -8.86 -2.46
C TYR A 151 -21.88 -10.32 -2.38
N THR A 152 -20.96 -11.25 -2.66
CA THR A 152 -21.23 -12.69 -2.60
C THR A 152 -20.83 -13.21 -1.23
N LYS A 153 -21.82 -13.61 -0.41
CA LYS A 153 -21.57 -14.28 0.87
C LYS A 153 -21.13 -15.70 0.61
N THR A 154 -20.04 -16.13 1.23
CA THR A 154 -19.60 -17.54 1.23
C THR A 154 -19.96 -18.18 2.58
N GLY A 155 -20.34 -19.46 2.54
CA GLY A 155 -20.80 -20.21 3.70
C GLY A 155 -19.80 -20.45 4.83
N ASP A 156 -18.56 -19.98 4.67
CA ASP A 156 -17.49 -20.15 5.66
C ASP A 156 -17.60 -19.20 6.85
N GLU A 157 -18.45 -18.17 6.76
CA GLU A 157 -18.51 -17.10 7.77
C GLU A 157 -19.46 -17.38 8.94
N ASN A 158 -20.46 -18.23 8.76
CA ASN A 158 -21.29 -18.76 9.85
C ASN A 158 -22.14 -19.94 9.36
N PRO A 159 -21.94 -21.18 9.85
CA PRO A 159 -22.68 -22.36 9.41
C PRO A 159 -24.19 -22.32 9.76
N ASN A 160 -24.62 -21.42 10.63
CA ASN A 160 -26.02 -21.26 11.02
C ASN A 160 -26.79 -20.22 10.20
N ILE A 161 -26.11 -19.44 9.38
CA ILE A 161 -26.74 -18.50 8.44
C ILE A 161 -26.78 -19.16 7.06
N LYS A 162 -27.94 -19.22 6.41
CA LYS A 162 -28.10 -19.79 5.07
C LYS A 162 -27.00 -19.25 4.15
N PRO A 163 -26.08 -20.10 3.65
CA PRO A 163 -24.73 -19.69 3.29
C PRO A 163 -24.57 -19.11 1.89
N TYR A 164 -25.60 -19.11 1.06
CA TYR A 164 -25.47 -18.76 -0.34
C TYR A 164 -26.43 -17.66 -0.72
N GLY A 165 -25.91 -16.45 -0.92
CA GLY A 165 -26.71 -15.33 -1.40
C GLY A 165 -25.83 -14.16 -1.83
N GLN A 166 -26.25 -13.50 -2.90
CA GLN A 166 -25.71 -12.19 -3.25
C GLN A 166 -26.54 -11.12 -2.54
N VAL A 167 -25.85 -10.15 -1.97
CA VAL A 167 -26.45 -8.95 -1.40
C VAL A 167 -26.14 -7.78 -2.31
N ALA A 168 -27.18 -7.11 -2.79
CA ALA A 168 -27.02 -5.88 -3.54
C ALA A 168 -26.92 -4.71 -2.54
N LEU A 169 -25.80 -4.00 -2.58
CA LEU A 169 -25.53 -2.80 -1.80
C LEU A 169 -25.60 -1.58 -2.72
N GLN A 170 -26.31 -0.55 -2.27
CA GLN A 170 -26.38 0.70 -3.01
C GLN A 170 -25.05 1.45 -2.90
N LYS A 171 -24.83 2.41 -3.81
CA LYS A 171 -23.59 3.20 -3.82
C LYS A 171 -23.34 3.94 -2.50
N GLU A 172 -24.40 4.38 -1.85
CA GLU A 172 -24.39 5.12 -0.59
C GLU A 172 -24.07 4.24 0.62
N GLU A 173 -24.15 2.90 0.46
CA GLU A 173 -23.89 1.92 1.49
C GLU A 173 -22.46 1.36 1.44
N VAL A 174 -21.65 1.83 0.47
CA VAL A 174 -20.29 1.30 0.28
C VAL A 174 -19.27 2.44 0.18
N LEU A 175 -18.29 2.41 1.07
CA LEU A 175 -17.04 3.13 0.87
C LEU A 175 -16.20 2.30 -0.11
N HIS A 176 -15.99 2.81 -1.31
CA HIS A 176 -15.13 2.21 -2.31
C HIS A 176 -13.93 3.11 -2.58
N ILE A 177 -12.74 2.56 -2.36
CA ILE A 177 -11.45 3.19 -2.67
C ILE A 177 -10.84 2.39 -3.83
N PRO A 178 -10.87 2.88 -5.08
CA PRO A 178 -10.26 2.20 -6.21
C PRO A 178 -8.77 2.56 -6.32
N GLY A 179 -7.96 1.58 -6.68
CA GLY A 179 -6.59 1.77 -7.12
C GLY A 179 -6.50 2.32 -8.56
N LEU A 180 -5.36 2.06 -9.23
CA LEU A 180 -5.20 2.38 -10.64
C LEU A 180 -6.04 1.42 -11.49
N GLY A 181 -6.85 1.97 -12.39
CA GLY A 181 -7.69 1.21 -13.33
C GLY A 181 -7.92 1.98 -14.63
N PHE A 182 -8.46 1.34 -15.68
CA PHE A 182 -8.69 2.00 -16.98
C PHE A 182 -9.97 2.83 -17.02
N ASP A 183 -11.00 2.43 -16.28
CA ASP A 183 -12.32 3.06 -16.33
C ASP A 183 -12.57 4.06 -15.21
N GLY A 184 -11.65 4.14 -14.24
CA GLY A 184 -11.80 4.98 -13.05
C GLY A 184 -12.84 4.49 -12.04
N LEU A 185 -13.40 3.29 -12.24
CA LEU A 185 -14.37 2.67 -11.34
C LEU A 185 -13.75 1.54 -10.53
N VAL A 186 -12.98 0.68 -11.19
CA VAL A 186 -12.37 -0.50 -10.59
C VAL A 186 -10.85 -0.46 -10.82
N GLY A 187 -10.10 -0.63 -9.75
CA GLY A 187 -8.64 -0.75 -9.81
C GLY A 187 -8.21 -2.16 -10.21
N TYR A 188 -7.04 -2.26 -10.85
CA TYR A 188 -6.41 -3.56 -11.15
C TYR A 188 -5.73 -4.12 -9.93
N SER A 189 -5.77 -5.45 -9.77
CA SER A 189 -4.92 -6.15 -8.83
C SER A 189 -3.45 -5.94 -9.20
N PRO A 190 -2.62 -5.33 -8.33
CA PRO A 190 -1.18 -5.21 -8.57
C PRO A 190 -0.52 -6.57 -8.74
N ILE A 191 -0.99 -7.58 -8.02
CA ILE A 191 -0.51 -8.96 -8.12
C ILE A 191 -0.79 -9.54 -9.52
N ALA A 192 -2.01 -9.35 -10.04
CA ALA A 192 -2.36 -9.82 -11.37
C ALA A 192 -1.53 -9.11 -12.46
N MET A 193 -1.30 -7.82 -12.31
CA MET A 193 -0.49 -7.03 -13.26
C MET A 193 0.99 -7.44 -13.25
N ALA A 194 1.54 -7.80 -12.09
CA ALA A 194 2.93 -8.24 -11.92
C ALA A 194 3.09 -9.76 -11.86
N ARG A 195 2.10 -10.52 -12.35
CA ARG A 195 2.03 -11.99 -12.25
C ARG A 195 3.34 -12.69 -12.61
N ASN A 196 4.01 -12.27 -13.68
CA ASN A 196 5.23 -12.91 -14.13
C ASN A 196 6.41 -12.63 -13.17
N ALA A 197 6.54 -11.42 -12.65
CA ALA A 197 7.58 -11.08 -11.66
C ALA A 197 7.37 -11.84 -10.35
N VAL A 198 6.13 -11.87 -9.84
CA VAL A 198 5.78 -12.64 -8.64
C VAL A 198 6.02 -14.13 -8.85
N GLY A 199 5.57 -14.67 -10.00
CA GLY A 199 5.77 -16.07 -10.35
C GLY A 199 7.25 -16.45 -10.50
N MET A 200 8.09 -15.57 -11.01
CA MET A 200 9.54 -15.79 -11.08
C MET A 200 10.15 -15.79 -9.66
N THR A 201 9.74 -14.87 -8.78
CA THR A 201 10.16 -14.86 -7.37
C THR A 201 9.84 -16.19 -6.69
N MET A 202 8.61 -16.68 -6.83
CA MET A 202 8.17 -17.97 -6.28
C MET A 202 8.99 -19.15 -6.84
N ALA A 203 9.28 -19.12 -8.14
CA ALA A 203 10.09 -20.16 -8.77
C ALA A 203 11.55 -20.16 -8.27
N CYS A 204 12.14 -18.99 -8.07
CA CYS A 204 13.48 -18.85 -7.48
C CYS A 204 13.52 -19.36 -6.02
N GLU A 205 12.51 -19.05 -5.22
CA GLU A 205 12.42 -19.53 -3.83
C GLU A 205 12.30 -21.05 -3.79
N GLU A 206 11.44 -21.65 -4.62
CA GLU A 206 11.28 -23.10 -4.69
C GLU A 206 12.53 -23.81 -5.23
N TYR A 207 13.16 -23.23 -6.25
CA TYR A 207 14.43 -23.76 -6.77
C TYR A 207 15.49 -23.79 -5.67
N GLY A 208 15.67 -22.67 -4.95
CA GLY A 208 16.61 -22.60 -3.82
C GLY A 208 16.28 -23.62 -2.72
N ALA A 209 15.01 -23.70 -2.32
CA ALA A 209 14.55 -24.67 -1.32
C ALA A 209 14.83 -26.11 -1.77
N SER A 210 14.51 -26.44 -3.03
CA SER A 210 14.82 -27.76 -3.60
C SER A 210 16.31 -28.06 -3.66
N PHE A 211 17.12 -27.10 -4.05
CA PHE A 211 18.56 -27.24 -4.10
C PHE A 211 19.15 -27.58 -2.72
N PHE A 212 18.77 -26.80 -1.71
CA PHE A 212 19.21 -27.05 -0.33
C PHE A 212 18.63 -28.34 0.25
N ALA A 213 17.39 -28.68 -0.02
CA ALA A 213 16.75 -29.91 0.44
C ALA A 213 17.42 -31.17 -0.14
N ASN A 214 18.01 -31.07 -1.33
CA ASN A 214 18.77 -32.15 -1.96
C ASN A 214 20.25 -32.15 -1.60
N GLY A 215 20.66 -31.42 -0.55
CA GLY A 215 22.04 -31.40 -0.05
C GLY A 215 22.98 -30.52 -0.87
N ALA A 216 22.43 -29.54 -1.61
CA ALA A 216 23.20 -28.64 -2.51
C ALA A 216 24.07 -29.39 -3.52
N SER A 217 23.74 -30.65 -3.82
CA SER A 217 24.48 -31.48 -4.79
C SER A 217 23.85 -31.32 -6.17
N PRO A 218 24.64 -31.00 -7.18
CA PRO A 218 24.16 -30.96 -8.57
C PRO A 218 23.66 -32.34 -9.00
N SER A 219 22.70 -32.37 -9.92
CA SER A 219 22.29 -33.62 -10.57
C SER A 219 23.46 -34.26 -11.30
N GLY A 220 23.63 -35.55 -11.15
CA GLY A 220 24.69 -36.29 -11.83
C GLY A 220 24.23 -37.64 -12.31
N VAL A 221 25.06 -38.26 -13.12
CA VAL A 221 24.88 -39.61 -13.60
C VAL A 221 25.91 -40.50 -12.90
N LEU A 222 25.46 -41.64 -12.40
CA LEU A 222 26.30 -42.72 -12.02
C LEU A 222 26.55 -43.61 -13.23
N GLU A 223 27.77 -43.57 -13.75
CA GLU A 223 28.21 -44.40 -14.86
C GLU A 223 28.79 -45.73 -14.31
N HIS A 224 28.38 -46.83 -14.91
CA HIS A 224 28.88 -48.15 -14.59
C HIS A 224 29.46 -48.80 -15.85
N PRO A 225 30.66 -49.43 -15.82
CA PRO A 225 31.31 -49.98 -17.02
C PRO A 225 30.61 -51.20 -17.62
N GLY A 226 29.66 -51.79 -16.90
CA GLY A 226 28.89 -52.95 -17.34
C GLY A 226 27.40 -52.74 -17.23
N VAL A 227 26.60 -53.78 -17.42
CA VAL A 227 25.15 -53.74 -17.30
C VAL A 227 24.72 -53.99 -15.86
N LEU A 228 24.07 -53.01 -15.24
CA LEU A 228 23.47 -53.14 -13.92
C LEU A 228 22.22 -54.04 -13.98
N LYS A 229 22.15 -55.04 -13.09
CA LYS A 229 20.99 -55.93 -12.98
C LYS A 229 19.74 -55.19 -12.45
N ASP A 230 19.93 -54.20 -11.58
CA ASP A 230 18.87 -53.42 -10.99
C ASP A 230 19.33 -51.95 -10.79
N PRO A 231 19.19 -51.11 -11.82
CA PRO A 231 19.55 -49.68 -11.75
C PRO A 231 18.72 -48.90 -10.73
N ALA A 232 17.45 -49.31 -10.47
CA ALA A 232 16.57 -48.65 -9.52
C ALA A 232 17.12 -48.80 -8.08
N LYS A 233 17.54 -49.99 -7.71
CA LYS A 233 18.13 -50.28 -6.40
C LYS A 233 19.38 -49.46 -6.12
N VAL A 234 20.26 -49.33 -7.13
CA VAL A 234 21.49 -48.50 -7.01
C VAL A 234 21.12 -47.03 -6.81
N ARG A 235 20.16 -46.50 -7.58
CA ARG A 235 19.68 -45.15 -7.43
C ARG A 235 19.04 -44.91 -6.08
N ASP A 236 18.20 -45.83 -5.58
CA ASP A 236 17.51 -45.70 -4.31
C ASP A 236 18.48 -45.78 -3.12
N SER A 237 19.51 -46.67 -3.20
CA SER A 237 20.59 -46.73 -2.24
C SER A 237 21.40 -45.43 -2.21
N TRP A 238 21.75 -44.90 -3.37
CA TRP A 238 22.42 -43.60 -3.49
C TRP A 238 21.63 -42.49 -2.85
N ASN A 239 20.35 -42.39 -3.18
CA ASN A 239 19.45 -41.33 -2.63
C ASN A 239 19.32 -41.47 -1.10
N ALA A 240 19.22 -42.66 -0.56
CA ALA A 240 19.11 -42.90 0.89
C ALA A 240 20.33 -42.41 1.68
N VAL A 241 21.51 -42.47 1.08
CA VAL A 241 22.78 -42.10 1.76
C VAL A 241 23.14 -40.65 1.54
N TYR A 242 22.91 -40.07 0.36
CA TYR A 242 23.46 -38.78 -0.04
C TYR A 242 22.42 -37.68 -0.25
N ARG A 243 21.11 -38.02 -0.27
CA ARG A 243 20.05 -37.01 -0.40
C ARG A 243 19.66 -36.42 0.94
N GLY A 244 19.44 -35.10 0.96
CA GLY A 244 18.94 -34.34 2.12
C GLY A 244 20.02 -33.48 2.78
N THR A 245 19.60 -32.42 3.44
CA THR A 245 20.45 -31.39 4.07
C THR A 245 21.38 -31.96 5.15
N GLY A 246 20.97 -33.04 5.85
CA GLY A 246 21.80 -33.73 6.87
C GLY A 246 22.91 -34.61 6.29
N ASN A 247 22.92 -34.87 4.99
CA ASN A 247 23.87 -35.72 4.31
C ASN A 247 24.83 -34.94 3.38
N ALA A 248 24.72 -33.61 3.35
CA ALA A 248 25.66 -32.77 2.63
C ALA A 248 27.10 -32.99 3.12
N HIS A 249 28.05 -33.06 2.19
CA HIS A 249 29.49 -33.28 2.44
C HIS A 249 29.92 -34.70 2.87
N LYS A 250 29.07 -35.72 2.77
CA LYS A 250 29.50 -37.10 2.95
C LYS A 250 30.34 -37.55 1.77
N VAL A 251 31.44 -38.27 2.08
CA VAL A 251 32.31 -38.88 1.06
C VAL A 251 31.57 -40.06 0.42
N ALA A 252 31.45 -40.03 -0.91
CA ALA A 252 30.87 -41.12 -1.68
C ALA A 252 31.97 -42.16 -2.00
N VAL A 253 31.72 -43.43 -1.69
CA VAL A 253 32.55 -44.54 -2.12
C VAL A 253 31.83 -45.22 -3.28
N LEU A 254 32.49 -45.28 -4.43
CA LEU A 254 31.96 -45.87 -5.66
C LEU A 254 32.67 -47.23 -5.86
N GLU A 255 31.89 -48.28 -5.97
CA GLU A 255 32.37 -49.65 -6.17
C GLU A 255 32.32 -50.04 -7.65
N GLU A 256 32.99 -51.12 -8.01
CA GLU A 256 32.94 -51.79 -9.32
C GLU A 256 33.26 -50.87 -10.50
N GLY A 257 34.12 -49.86 -10.31
CA GLY A 257 34.51 -48.93 -11.37
C GLY A 257 33.43 -47.90 -11.76
N MET A 258 32.39 -47.74 -10.95
CA MET A 258 31.43 -46.67 -11.12
C MET A 258 32.09 -45.30 -11.06
N LYS A 259 31.61 -44.40 -11.89
CA LYS A 259 32.01 -42.99 -11.89
C LYS A 259 30.79 -42.12 -11.69
N TYR A 260 30.94 -41.05 -10.89
CA TYR A 260 29.96 -39.99 -10.79
C TYR A 260 30.34 -38.85 -11.72
N GLN A 261 29.52 -38.58 -12.70
CA GLN A 261 29.67 -37.43 -13.58
C GLN A 261 28.55 -36.43 -13.32
N GLN A 262 28.92 -35.24 -12.94
CA GLN A 262 27.99 -34.16 -12.73
C GLN A 262 27.37 -33.74 -14.07
N ILE A 263 26.06 -33.80 -14.17
CA ILE A 263 25.29 -33.26 -15.32
C ILE A 263 24.55 -32.01 -14.83
N GLY A 264 24.90 -30.92 -15.38
CA GLY A 264 24.28 -29.61 -15.08
C GLY A 264 25.38 -28.58 -14.89
N ILE A 265 25.06 -27.37 -15.29
CA ILE A 265 25.86 -26.20 -14.95
C ILE A 265 25.39 -25.85 -13.54
N PRO A 266 26.25 -25.96 -12.49
CA PRO A 266 25.91 -25.41 -11.20
C PRO A 266 25.61 -23.92 -11.47
N PRO A 267 24.46 -23.37 -11.06
CA PRO A 267 24.33 -21.95 -11.06
C PRO A 267 25.47 -21.44 -10.20
N GLU A 268 26.35 -20.62 -10.76
CA GLU A 268 27.33 -19.92 -9.95
C GLU A 268 26.55 -19.28 -8.81
N GLU A 269 26.95 -19.56 -7.57
CA GLU A 269 26.21 -19.11 -6.38
C GLU A 269 25.96 -17.60 -6.43
N ALA A 270 26.90 -16.85 -7.02
CA ALA A 270 26.78 -15.42 -7.28
C ALA A 270 25.60 -15.08 -8.21
N GLN A 271 25.41 -15.81 -9.33
CA GLN A 271 24.32 -15.53 -10.27
C GLN A 271 22.94 -15.84 -9.68
N PHE A 272 22.84 -16.85 -8.83
CA PHE A 272 21.59 -17.14 -8.14
C PHE A 272 21.24 -16.04 -7.12
N LEU A 273 22.22 -15.56 -6.35
CA LEU A 273 22.01 -14.46 -5.41
C LEU A 273 21.66 -13.16 -6.14
N GLU A 274 22.33 -12.84 -7.24
CA GLU A 274 22.01 -11.68 -8.08
C GLU A 274 20.59 -11.77 -8.65
N THR A 275 20.18 -12.94 -9.12
CA THR A 275 18.81 -13.17 -9.60
C THR A 275 17.78 -12.93 -8.49
N ARG A 276 18.02 -13.45 -7.28
CA ARG A 276 17.13 -13.21 -6.14
C ARG A 276 17.03 -11.73 -5.78
N LYS A 277 18.14 -11.00 -5.77
CA LYS A 277 18.16 -9.55 -5.53
C LYS A 277 17.38 -8.82 -6.61
N PHE A 278 17.60 -9.14 -7.87
CA PHE A 278 16.85 -8.54 -8.96
C PHE A 278 15.33 -8.76 -8.82
N GLN A 279 14.90 -9.97 -8.42
CA GLN A 279 13.47 -10.23 -8.19
C GLN A 279 12.92 -9.43 -7.00
N LEU A 280 13.70 -9.23 -5.95
CA LEU A 280 13.32 -8.38 -4.83
C LEU A 280 13.14 -6.91 -5.27
N ASP A 281 14.06 -6.40 -6.10
CA ASP A 281 13.96 -5.06 -6.68
C ASP A 281 12.74 -4.90 -7.61
N GLU A 282 12.38 -5.94 -8.37
CA GLU A 282 11.17 -5.94 -9.22
C GLU A 282 9.90 -5.81 -8.39
N ILE A 283 9.80 -6.53 -7.27
CA ILE A 283 8.66 -6.41 -6.36
C ILE A 283 8.66 -5.04 -5.66
N ALA A 284 9.81 -4.55 -5.20
CA ALA A 284 9.93 -3.22 -4.62
C ALA A 284 9.47 -2.12 -5.59
N ARG A 285 9.85 -2.24 -6.88
CA ARG A 285 9.45 -1.33 -7.96
C ARG A 285 7.94 -1.36 -8.21
N LEU A 286 7.31 -2.53 -8.17
CA LEU A 286 5.86 -2.66 -8.29
C LEU A 286 5.12 -1.78 -7.28
N TYR A 287 5.56 -1.80 -6.01
CA TYR A 287 4.96 -1.04 -4.92
C TYR A 287 5.61 0.34 -4.70
N ARG A 288 6.63 0.70 -5.48
CA ARG A 288 7.41 1.95 -5.36
C ARG A 288 8.04 2.12 -3.99
N ILE A 289 8.51 1.02 -3.40
CA ILE A 289 9.18 1.04 -2.09
C ILE A 289 10.69 1.11 -2.33
N PRO A 290 11.40 2.04 -1.67
CA PRO A 290 12.85 2.08 -1.71
C PRO A 290 13.47 0.77 -1.20
N PRO A 291 14.46 0.20 -1.88
CA PRO A 291 15.03 -1.10 -1.53
C PRO A 291 15.55 -1.20 -0.08
N HIS A 292 16.07 -0.12 0.49
CA HIS A 292 16.55 -0.10 1.87
C HIS A 292 15.45 -0.41 2.89
N MET A 293 14.18 -0.07 2.62
CA MET A 293 13.06 -0.35 3.51
C MET A 293 12.69 -1.84 3.56
N ILE A 294 13.08 -2.61 2.54
CA ILE A 294 12.87 -4.07 2.49
C ILE A 294 14.16 -4.86 2.75
N GLY A 295 15.21 -4.18 3.27
CA GLY A 295 16.43 -4.81 3.74
C GLY A 295 17.58 -4.86 2.73
N ASP A 296 17.46 -4.25 1.56
CA ASP A 296 18.59 -4.10 0.62
C ASP A 296 19.33 -2.79 0.87
N LEU A 297 20.49 -2.90 1.54
CA LEU A 297 21.32 -1.76 1.91
C LEU A 297 22.55 -1.58 1.01
N GLU A 298 22.76 -2.40 -0.02
CA GLU A 298 24.01 -2.41 -0.79
C GLU A 298 24.34 -1.06 -1.47
N LYS A 299 23.35 -0.29 -1.85
CA LYS A 299 23.50 1.01 -2.52
C LYS A 299 23.13 2.19 -1.62
N SER A 300 23.03 1.97 -0.31
CA SER A 300 22.52 2.95 0.63
C SER A 300 23.64 3.61 1.42
N SER A 301 23.81 4.94 1.28
CA SER A 301 24.55 5.78 2.21
C SER A 301 23.55 6.52 3.12
N PHE A 302 23.98 7.00 4.28
CA PHE A 302 23.09 7.72 5.21
C PHE A 302 22.35 8.89 4.56
N ASN A 303 23.01 9.71 3.77
CA ASN A 303 22.38 10.81 3.06
C ASN A 303 21.36 10.35 2.01
N ASN A 304 21.61 9.22 1.35
CA ASN A 304 20.67 8.64 0.39
C ASN A 304 19.44 8.05 1.06
N ILE A 305 19.56 7.48 2.25
CA ILE A 305 18.44 6.89 3.00
C ILE A 305 17.42 7.98 3.38
N GLU A 306 17.90 9.12 3.88
CA GLU A 306 17.02 10.25 4.23
C GLU A 306 16.28 10.79 2.99
N GLN A 307 17.02 11.02 1.91
CA GLN A 307 16.44 11.45 0.64
C GLN A 307 15.40 10.43 0.11
N GLN A 308 15.72 9.15 0.11
CA GLN A 308 14.80 8.10 -0.32
C GLN A 308 13.57 7.97 0.59
N SER A 309 13.72 8.23 1.89
CA SER A 309 12.59 8.26 2.83
C SER A 309 11.62 9.41 2.52
N MET A 310 12.15 10.60 2.19
CA MET A 310 11.31 11.72 1.74
C MET A 310 10.64 11.43 0.39
N GLU A 311 11.35 10.80 -0.54
CA GLU A 311 10.81 10.37 -1.83
C GLU A 311 9.70 9.33 -1.67
N PHE A 312 9.85 8.39 -0.73
CA PHE A 312 8.80 7.42 -0.39
C PHE A 312 7.53 8.13 0.06
N VAL A 313 7.62 9.11 0.95
CA VAL A 313 6.43 9.87 1.38
C VAL A 313 5.81 10.60 0.20
N LYS A 314 6.60 11.32 -0.58
CA LYS A 314 6.12 12.20 -1.67
C LYS A 314 5.56 11.43 -2.86
N TYR A 315 6.23 10.36 -3.31
CA TYR A 315 5.88 9.68 -4.56
C TYR A 315 5.13 8.38 -4.38
N THR A 316 5.23 7.76 -3.20
CA THR A 316 4.59 6.48 -2.93
C THR A 316 3.37 6.65 -2.02
N LEU A 317 3.54 7.29 -0.87
CA LEU A 317 2.49 7.38 0.14
C LEU A 317 1.44 8.46 -0.18
N ASP A 318 1.86 9.67 -0.59
CA ASP A 318 0.96 10.81 -0.82
C ASP A 318 -0.14 10.52 -1.87
N PRO A 319 0.11 9.84 -3.00
CA PRO A 319 -0.95 9.43 -3.92
C PRO A 319 -2.01 8.52 -3.28
N TRP A 320 -1.63 7.64 -2.34
CA TRP A 320 -2.57 6.81 -1.59
C TRP A 320 -3.37 7.65 -0.61
N VAL A 321 -2.72 8.53 0.14
CA VAL A 321 -3.35 9.47 1.05
C VAL A 321 -4.45 10.27 0.36
N ILE A 322 -4.15 10.87 -0.79
CA ILE A 322 -5.12 11.65 -1.59
C ILE A 322 -6.30 10.78 -2.02
N ARG A 323 -6.06 9.54 -2.48
CA ARG A 323 -7.14 8.62 -2.86
C ARG A 323 -8.08 8.33 -1.69
N TRP A 324 -7.53 8.07 -0.53
CA TRP A 324 -8.27 7.80 0.68
C TRP A 324 -9.10 9.00 1.12
N GLU A 325 -8.49 10.18 1.21
CA GLU A 325 -9.16 11.42 1.58
C GLU A 325 -10.37 11.69 0.69
N LEU A 326 -10.17 11.66 -0.63
CA LEU A 326 -11.23 11.93 -1.60
C LEU A 326 -12.33 10.86 -1.59
N ALA A 327 -12.00 9.59 -1.45
CA ALA A 327 -12.97 8.51 -1.41
C ALA A 327 -13.83 8.59 -0.13
N MET A 328 -13.21 8.82 1.02
CA MET A 328 -13.92 9.00 2.29
C MET A 328 -14.81 10.25 2.27
N GLN A 329 -14.30 11.39 1.79
CA GLN A 329 -15.11 12.62 1.66
C GLN A 329 -16.34 12.40 0.78
N LYS A 330 -16.16 11.67 -0.32
CA LYS A 330 -17.25 11.37 -1.25
C LYS A 330 -18.31 10.46 -0.65
N ALA A 331 -17.92 9.47 0.15
CA ALA A 331 -18.79 8.41 0.63
C ALA A 331 -19.41 8.73 2.00
N LEU A 332 -18.67 9.35 2.93
CA LEU A 332 -19.08 9.45 4.34
C LEU A 332 -19.87 10.70 4.67
N PHE A 333 -19.55 11.83 4.05
CA PHE A 333 -20.24 13.09 4.32
C PHE A 333 -21.61 13.18 3.64
N LEU A 334 -22.55 13.80 4.33
CA LEU A 334 -23.80 14.23 3.74
C LEU A 334 -23.57 15.35 2.70
N PRO A 335 -24.48 15.57 1.75
CA PRO A 335 -24.30 16.61 0.71
C PRO A 335 -24.03 18.01 1.27
N GLU A 336 -24.68 18.38 2.38
CA GLU A 336 -24.52 19.66 3.07
C GLU A 336 -23.15 19.77 3.75
N GLU A 337 -22.67 18.66 4.32
CA GLU A 337 -21.40 18.60 5.04
C GLU A 337 -20.18 18.70 4.11
N LYS A 338 -20.29 18.21 2.87
CA LYS A 338 -19.20 18.27 1.87
C LYS A 338 -18.66 19.65 1.57
N LYS A 339 -19.46 20.69 1.81
CA LYS A 339 -19.04 22.09 1.63
C LYS A 339 -18.39 22.69 2.87
N GLN A 340 -18.59 22.06 4.02
CA GLN A 340 -18.17 22.59 5.31
C GLN A 340 -16.98 21.84 5.89
N TYR A 341 -16.92 20.53 5.65
CA TYR A 341 -15.93 19.64 6.28
C TYR A 341 -15.07 18.93 5.24
N PHE A 342 -13.86 18.58 5.65
CA PHE A 342 -12.96 17.72 4.88
C PHE A 342 -12.08 16.89 5.80
N LEU A 343 -11.62 15.76 5.26
CA LEU A 343 -10.69 14.85 5.93
C LEU A 343 -9.28 15.09 5.40
N LYS A 344 -8.30 15.04 6.30
CA LYS A 344 -6.90 15.19 5.94
C LYS A 344 -6.01 14.28 6.79
N PHE A 345 -5.17 13.49 6.14
CA PHE A 345 -4.08 12.80 6.83
C PHE A 345 -2.95 13.77 7.14
N SER A 346 -2.33 13.59 8.30
CA SER A 346 -1.12 14.33 8.64
C SER A 346 0.10 13.48 8.30
N VAL A 347 0.80 13.86 7.24
CA VAL A 347 2.08 13.24 6.85
C VAL A 347 3.29 13.89 7.52
N ASN A 348 3.06 14.98 8.27
CA ASN A 348 4.13 15.78 8.88
C ASN A 348 5.06 14.96 9.77
N GLY A 349 4.53 13.95 10.47
CA GLY A 349 5.32 13.05 11.30
C GLY A 349 6.38 12.26 10.52
N LEU A 350 6.04 11.84 9.31
CA LEU A 350 6.95 11.10 8.42
C LEU A 350 7.95 12.01 7.68
N MET A 351 7.55 13.26 7.43
CA MET A 351 8.40 14.27 6.79
C MET A 351 9.37 14.94 7.77
N ARG A 352 9.20 14.68 9.06
CA ARG A 352 10.10 15.20 10.09
C ARG A 352 11.47 14.54 9.90
N GLY A 353 12.45 15.32 9.44
CA GLY A 353 13.86 14.95 9.44
C GLY A 353 14.35 14.62 10.85
N ASP A 354 15.66 14.51 11.02
CA ASP A 354 16.23 14.34 12.33
C ASP A 354 15.77 15.44 13.32
N TYR A 355 16.01 15.22 14.58
CA TYR A 355 15.64 16.16 15.63
C TYR A 355 16.21 17.58 15.40
N GLU A 356 17.44 17.67 14.90
CA GLU A 356 18.14 18.94 14.66
C GLU A 356 17.47 19.73 13.54
N SER A 357 17.20 19.11 12.38
CA SER A 357 16.50 19.73 11.25
C SER A 357 15.11 20.22 11.66
N ARG A 358 14.38 19.44 12.46
CA ARG A 358 13.06 19.81 12.97
C ARG A 358 13.10 21.02 13.89
N MET A 359 13.99 21.01 14.88
CA MET A 359 14.17 22.13 15.80
C MET A 359 14.62 23.41 15.09
N THR A 360 15.48 23.28 14.10
CA THR A 360 15.89 24.38 13.22
C THR A 360 14.69 24.94 12.46
N GLY A 361 13.84 24.09 11.87
CA GLY A 361 12.61 24.48 11.21
C GLY A 361 11.65 25.25 12.14
N TYR A 362 11.45 24.78 13.36
CA TYR A 362 10.65 25.49 14.37
C TYR A 362 11.23 26.84 14.74
N SER A 363 12.55 26.93 14.92
CA SER A 363 13.23 28.19 15.17
C SER A 363 12.99 29.20 14.05
N ILE A 364 13.13 28.78 12.79
CA ILE A 364 12.85 29.61 11.62
C ILE A 364 11.38 30.05 11.61
N GLY A 365 10.43 29.13 11.84
CA GLY A 365 9.01 29.42 11.88
C GLY A 365 8.63 30.41 12.96
N ARG A 366 9.21 30.27 14.15
CA ARG A 366 9.01 31.16 15.28
C ARG A 366 9.57 32.56 15.02
N GLN A 367 10.77 32.67 14.46
CA GLN A 367 11.44 33.94 14.16
C GLN A 367 10.78 34.72 13.04
N ASN A 368 10.10 34.03 12.11
CA ASN A 368 9.42 34.64 10.96
C ASN A 368 7.91 34.88 11.18
N GLY A 369 7.40 34.58 12.37
CA GLY A 369 6.02 34.92 12.77
C GLY A 369 4.93 34.04 12.19
N TRP A 370 5.25 32.84 11.72
CA TRP A 370 4.25 31.89 11.17
C TRP A 370 4.04 30.65 12.04
N LEU A 371 4.77 30.55 13.18
CA LEU A 371 4.50 29.58 14.23
C LEU A 371 4.43 30.27 15.60
N SER A 372 3.40 29.94 16.37
CA SER A 372 3.33 30.28 17.81
C SER A 372 4.07 29.23 18.65
N ALA A 373 4.25 29.49 19.95
CA ALA A 373 4.78 28.47 20.86
C ALA A 373 3.84 27.27 20.97
N ASN A 374 2.53 27.51 20.99
CA ASN A 374 1.53 26.45 21.09
C ASN A 374 1.43 25.61 19.81
N ASP A 375 1.63 26.21 18.63
CA ASP A 375 1.72 25.43 17.38
C ASP A 375 2.86 24.41 17.43
N ILE A 376 4.03 24.82 17.95
CA ILE A 376 5.20 23.95 18.09
C ILE A 376 4.92 22.87 19.16
N ARG A 377 4.35 23.27 20.30
CA ARG A 377 4.02 22.34 21.39
C ARG A 377 2.99 21.31 20.95
N GLU A 378 1.98 21.71 20.19
CA GLU A 378 1.01 20.79 19.59
C GLU A 378 1.65 19.80 18.61
N MET A 379 2.61 20.29 17.79
CA MET A 379 3.37 19.41 16.90
C MET A 379 4.27 18.40 17.63
N GLU A 380 4.73 18.73 18.86
CA GLU A 380 5.58 17.87 19.70
C GLU A 380 4.80 17.15 20.80
N ASP A 381 3.47 17.13 20.74
CA ASP A 381 2.56 16.48 21.70
C ASP A 381 2.74 16.98 23.14
N MET A 382 2.98 18.28 23.28
CA MET A 382 3.14 18.97 24.57
C MET A 382 1.87 19.75 24.92
N ASN A 383 1.53 19.85 26.21
CA ASN A 383 0.42 20.67 26.66
C ASN A 383 0.61 22.15 26.28
N PRO A 384 -0.45 22.87 25.88
CA PRO A 384 -0.36 24.27 25.50
C PRO A 384 0.02 25.14 26.71
N VAL A 385 0.64 26.28 26.46
CA VAL A 385 0.92 27.37 27.42
C VAL A 385 -0.23 28.37 27.35
N SER A 386 -0.56 28.99 28.46
CA SER A 386 -1.67 29.95 28.51
C SER A 386 -1.44 31.18 27.61
N ASP A 387 -2.54 31.86 27.25
CA ASP A 387 -2.47 33.11 26.48
C ASP A 387 -1.76 34.23 27.28
N GLU A 388 -1.91 34.24 28.62
CA GLU A 388 -1.25 35.19 29.49
C GLU A 388 0.29 35.03 29.45
N GLU A 389 0.77 33.80 29.26
CA GLU A 389 2.20 33.52 29.10
C GLU A 389 2.67 33.63 27.64
N GLY A 390 1.77 34.03 26.74
CA GLY A 390 2.10 34.26 25.33
C GLY A 390 2.16 33.02 24.46
N GLY A 391 1.48 31.93 24.85
CA GLY A 391 1.48 30.66 24.14
C GLY A 391 1.09 30.78 22.67
N ASN A 392 0.09 31.61 22.35
CA ASN A 392 -0.44 31.81 21.00
C ASN A 392 0.12 33.06 20.28
N LEU A 393 1.13 33.73 20.85
CA LEU A 393 1.75 34.89 20.20
C LEU A 393 2.62 34.50 19.02
N TYR A 394 2.38 35.15 17.87
CA TYR A 394 3.25 35.11 16.71
C TYR A 394 4.31 36.21 16.85
N LEU A 395 5.58 35.83 16.89
CA LEU A 395 6.70 36.76 17.06
C LEU A 395 7.48 36.88 15.76
N VAL A 396 7.90 38.07 15.43
CA VAL A 396 8.82 38.31 14.31
C VAL A 396 10.10 38.94 14.80
N ASN A 397 11.22 38.65 14.16
CA ASN A 397 12.48 39.32 14.49
C ASN A 397 12.36 40.81 14.09
N GLY A 398 12.50 41.69 15.07
CA GLY A 398 12.35 43.16 14.90
C GLY A 398 13.40 43.83 14.01
N SER A 399 14.45 43.10 13.61
CA SER A 399 15.45 43.58 12.62
C SER A 399 14.94 43.61 11.18
N MET A 400 13.78 42.99 10.90
CA MET A 400 13.18 43.02 9.54
C MET A 400 12.28 44.24 9.40
N THR A 401 12.55 45.06 8.38
CA THR A 401 11.71 46.21 7.99
C THR A 401 10.99 45.93 6.68
N LYS A 402 9.87 46.62 6.44
CA LYS A 402 9.18 46.53 5.15
C LYS A 402 10.11 46.99 4.04
N LEU A 403 10.08 46.33 2.90
CA LEU A 403 10.93 46.65 1.76
C LEU A 403 10.85 48.14 1.34
N LYS A 404 9.67 48.77 1.43
CA LYS A 404 9.48 50.21 1.17
C LYS A 404 10.17 51.12 2.19
N ASP A 405 10.45 50.62 3.39
CA ASP A 405 11.09 51.34 4.49
C ASP A 405 12.59 50.94 4.61
N ALA A 406 13.07 50.07 3.70
CA ALA A 406 14.46 49.67 3.63
C ALA A 406 15.32 50.88 3.25
N GLY A 407 16.23 51.28 4.13
CA GLY A 407 17.02 52.49 3.96
C GLY A 407 16.61 53.66 4.85
N ALA A 408 15.43 53.60 5.50
CA ALA A 408 15.04 54.66 6.46
C ALA A 408 15.97 54.77 7.66
N PHE A 409 16.70 53.71 7.99
CA PHE A 409 17.72 53.72 9.08
C PHE A 409 19.11 54.19 8.60
N ALA A 410 19.39 54.14 7.30
CA ALA A 410 20.66 54.62 6.74
C ALA A 410 20.78 56.16 6.73
N GLN A 411 19.62 56.86 6.73
CA GLN A 411 19.59 58.35 6.72
C GLN A 411 19.68 59.01 8.09
N LYS A 412 19.66 58.24 9.20
CA LYS A 412 19.77 58.82 10.57
C LYS A 412 21.21 58.90 11.12
N GLY A 413 22.22 58.51 10.34
CA GLY A 413 23.63 58.51 10.74
C GLY A 413 24.39 59.80 10.50
N ASP A 414 23.88 60.76 9.69
CA ASP A 414 24.67 61.93 9.19
C ASP A 414 24.26 63.29 9.79
N THR A 415 23.59 63.33 10.91
CA THR A 415 23.24 64.63 11.56
C THR A 415 23.75 64.73 12.99
N ASN A 416 25.05 64.50 13.20
CA ASN A 416 25.75 65.01 14.40
C ASN A 416 27.24 65.19 14.10
N GLU A 417 27.55 66.14 13.22
CA GLU A 417 28.86 66.87 13.19
C GLU A 417 28.59 68.26 12.68
N THR A 418 28.31 69.19 13.60
CA THR A 418 28.79 70.57 13.63
C THR A 418 28.66 71.12 15.02
#